data_cfebdca2f891da90a22a2ce127e54eaf
#
_entry.id   cfebdca2f891da90a22a2ce127e54eaf
#
_cell.length_a   1.000
_cell.length_b   1.000
_cell.length_c   1.000
_cell.angle_alpha   90.00
_cell.angle_beta   90.00
_cell.angle_gamma   90.00
#
_symmetry.space_group_name_H-M   'P 1'
#
loop_
_entity.id
_entity.type
_entity.pdbx_description
1 polymer ?
#
loop_
_entity_poly.entity_id
_entity_poly.type
_entity_poly.pdbx_seq_one_letter_code
_entity_poly.pdbx_strand_id
1 'polypeptide(L)'
;MINKTIKQYTLFIFIFVIVLLPVSVSYAQLADKDTLALDILSSKTISGTAGDYVTVMGQIKNLTQQPITDITTYLSLVDGENKLPVDLEDWSAEKGLYIGTIDSGQVLPLNWKIHFVKAGDYSLTIIAIIANSEMPQASSVTHFKVNPKRNLDPGQVLPVALGTPMVLIFIMLMLNYLNLLNHLNIL
;
A
#
# COMPACT_ATOMS: atom_id res chain seq x y z
N MET A 1 22.67 77.10 3.98
CA MET A 1 21.98 76.71 2.72
C MET A 1 22.43 75.27 2.35
N ILE A 2 21.58 74.28 2.58
CA ILE A 2 21.88 72.91 2.17
C ILE A 2 21.75 72.84 0.63
N ASN A 3 22.82 72.46 -0.04
CA ASN A 3 22.95 72.45 -1.47
C ASN A 3 21.83 71.57 -2.10
N LYS A 4 21.11 72.13 -3.06
CA LYS A 4 19.95 71.52 -3.75
C LYS A 4 20.30 70.13 -4.30
N THR A 5 21.55 69.92 -4.68
CA THR A 5 22.11 68.66 -5.20
C THR A 5 22.13 67.59 -4.11
N ILE A 6 22.48 67.93 -2.87
CA ILE A 6 22.55 66.93 -1.77
C ILE A 6 21.13 66.40 -1.45
N LYS A 7 20.11 67.27 -1.46
CA LYS A 7 18.70 66.83 -1.26
C LYS A 7 18.23 65.86 -2.33
N GLN A 8 18.69 66.04 -3.57
CA GLN A 8 18.29 65.23 -4.67
C GLN A 8 18.92 63.81 -4.59
N TYR A 9 20.20 63.70 -4.22
CA TYR A 9 20.83 62.40 -3.98
C TYR A 9 20.28 61.69 -2.77
N THR A 10 19.96 62.38 -1.71
CA THR A 10 19.35 61.78 -0.50
C THR A 10 17.97 61.19 -0.81
N LEU A 11 17.15 61.83 -1.64
CA LEU A 11 15.87 61.35 -2.08
C LEU A 11 16.03 60.10 -2.97
N PHE A 12 17.01 60.06 -3.90
CA PHE A 12 17.27 58.93 -4.74
C PHE A 12 17.75 57.69 -3.95
N ILE A 13 18.63 57.87 -2.96
CA ILE A 13 19.13 56.80 -2.10
C ILE A 13 17.98 56.23 -1.27
N PHE A 14 17.07 57.09 -0.75
CA PHE A 14 15.92 56.65 0.03
C PHE A 14 14.92 55.81 -0.79
N ILE A 15 14.65 56.24 -2.04
CA ILE A 15 13.79 55.48 -2.95
C ILE A 15 14.46 54.14 -3.33
N PHE A 16 15.79 54.12 -3.58
CA PHE A 16 16.52 52.90 -3.92
C PHE A 16 16.54 51.87 -2.77
N VAL A 17 16.65 52.32 -1.53
CA VAL A 17 16.60 51.46 -0.33
C VAL A 17 15.21 50.86 -0.15
N ILE A 18 14.12 51.59 -0.43
CA ILE A 18 12.75 51.07 -0.34
C ILE A 18 12.48 50.01 -1.41
N VAL A 19 13.05 50.14 -2.62
CA VAL A 19 12.91 49.14 -3.70
C VAL A 19 13.70 47.84 -3.41
N LEU A 20 14.77 47.92 -2.60
CA LEU A 20 15.57 46.75 -2.21
C LEU A 20 15.05 46.00 -0.99
N LEU A 21 13.97 46.47 -0.32
CA LEU A 21 13.38 45.67 0.74
C LEU A 21 12.77 44.42 0.13
N PRO A 22 13.23 43.21 0.54
CA PRO A 22 12.62 41.98 0.07
C PRO A 22 11.17 41.96 0.53
N VAL A 23 10.24 42.07 -0.42
CA VAL A 23 8.85 41.77 -0.16
C VAL A 23 8.81 40.27 0.14
N SER A 24 8.92 39.92 1.42
CA SER A 24 8.65 38.55 1.88
C SER A 24 7.18 38.29 1.61
N VAL A 25 6.86 37.76 0.43
CA VAL A 25 5.56 37.17 0.17
C VAL A 25 5.49 35.93 1.03
N SER A 26 4.95 36.09 2.25
CA SER A 26 4.54 34.97 3.07
C SER A 26 3.40 34.31 2.30
N TYR A 27 3.73 33.25 1.57
CA TYR A 27 2.73 32.26 1.20
C TYR A 27 2.24 31.67 2.52
N ALA A 28 1.18 32.24 3.07
CA ALA A 28 0.36 31.54 4.05
C ALA A 28 -0.12 30.31 3.31
N GLN A 29 0.56 29.18 3.53
CA GLN A 29 0.05 27.89 3.17
C GLN A 29 -1.24 27.77 3.96
N LEU A 30 -2.37 28.04 3.30
CA LEU A 30 -3.68 27.68 3.80
C LEU A 30 -3.56 26.19 4.09
N ALA A 31 -3.39 25.84 5.37
CA ALA A 31 -3.56 24.47 5.80
C ALA A 31 -4.97 24.10 5.34
N ASP A 32 -5.05 23.28 4.30
CA ASP A 32 -6.32 22.78 3.79
C ASP A 32 -6.96 22.07 4.98
N LYS A 33 -8.08 22.64 5.43
CA LYS A 33 -8.75 22.11 6.60
C LYS A 33 -9.26 20.74 6.20
N ASP A 34 -8.76 19.70 6.86
CA ASP A 34 -9.24 18.34 6.65
C ASP A 34 -10.77 18.34 6.62
N THR A 35 -11.34 18.03 5.48
CA THR A 35 -12.79 17.95 5.29
C THR A 35 -13.31 16.56 5.62
N LEU A 36 -12.45 15.56 5.52
CA LEU A 36 -12.73 14.17 5.85
C LEU A 36 -11.72 13.66 6.88
N ALA A 37 -12.17 12.88 7.85
CA ALA A 37 -11.29 12.04 8.66
C ALA A 37 -11.33 10.63 8.12
N LEU A 38 -10.15 10.03 7.93
CA LEU A 38 -9.95 8.68 7.45
C LEU A 38 -9.16 7.89 8.47
N ASP A 39 -9.70 6.77 8.94
CA ASP A 39 -9.05 5.91 9.93
C ASP A 39 -9.00 4.48 9.46
N ILE A 40 -7.89 3.78 9.76
CA ILE A 40 -7.75 2.33 9.60
C ILE A 40 -8.04 1.69 10.95
N LEU A 41 -9.17 0.98 11.04
CA LEU A 41 -9.64 0.35 12.28
C LEU A 41 -8.94 -0.99 12.55
N SER A 42 -8.56 -1.71 11.49
CA SER A 42 -7.92 -3.03 11.57
C SER A 42 -6.40 -2.98 11.72
N SER A 43 -5.81 -1.83 12.03
CA SER A 43 -4.35 -1.63 12.06
C SER A 43 -3.58 -2.67 12.89
N LYS A 44 -4.17 -3.19 13.98
CA LYS A 44 -3.55 -4.20 14.84
C LYS A 44 -3.78 -5.66 14.39
N THR A 45 -4.69 -5.88 13.44
CA THR A 45 -5.10 -7.22 12.98
C THR A 45 -4.64 -7.53 11.56
N ILE A 46 -4.03 -6.55 10.87
CA ILE A 46 -3.49 -6.77 9.52
C ILE A 46 -2.18 -7.53 9.66
N SER A 47 -2.25 -8.85 9.60
CA SER A 47 -1.08 -9.74 9.56
C SER A 47 -1.51 -11.09 9.00
N GLY A 48 -0.58 -11.84 8.47
CA GLY A 48 -0.85 -13.18 7.93
C GLY A 48 0.35 -13.73 7.19
N THR A 49 0.11 -14.73 6.40
CA THR A 49 1.10 -15.43 5.58
C THR A 49 0.78 -15.19 4.10
N ALA A 50 1.79 -15.16 3.25
CA ALA A 50 1.59 -15.08 1.80
C ALA A 50 0.63 -16.19 1.33
N GLY A 51 -0.44 -15.80 0.63
CA GLY A 51 -1.56 -16.65 0.24
C GLY A 51 -2.83 -16.46 1.08
N ASP A 52 -2.77 -15.78 2.23
CA ASP A 52 -3.94 -15.53 3.08
C ASP A 52 -4.78 -14.36 2.54
N TYR A 53 -6.07 -14.37 2.90
CA TYR A 53 -6.99 -13.26 2.68
C TYR A 53 -7.28 -12.55 4.00
N VAL A 54 -7.19 -11.23 4.02
CA VAL A 54 -7.46 -10.39 5.18
C VAL A 54 -8.43 -9.28 4.80
N THR A 55 -9.33 -8.92 5.70
CA THR A 55 -10.19 -7.75 5.52
C THR A 55 -9.58 -6.53 6.21
N VAL A 56 -9.27 -5.49 5.44
CA VAL A 56 -8.91 -4.18 5.96
C VAL A 56 -10.19 -3.42 6.23
N MET A 57 -10.40 -3.08 7.49
CA MET A 57 -11.53 -2.27 7.93
C MET A 57 -11.05 -0.84 8.17
N GLY A 58 -11.78 0.12 7.64
CA GLY A 58 -11.57 1.53 7.87
C GLY A 58 -12.89 2.26 8.09
N GLN A 59 -12.79 3.55 8.29
CA GLN A 59 -13.93 4.46 8.32
C GLN A 59 -13.59 5.79 7.69
N ILE A 60 -14.62 6.46 7.17
CA ILE A 60 -14.57 7.81 6.68
C ILE A 60 -15.61 8.64 7.38
N LYS A 61 -15.25 9.85 7.82
CA LYS A 61 -16.13 10.80 8.50
C LYS A 61 -16.09 12.16 7.82
N ASN A 62 -17.24 12.73 7.54
CA ASN A 62 -17.36 14.12 7.12
C ASN A 62 -17.19 15.06 8.32
N LEU A 63 -16.15 15.88 8.32
CA LEU A 63 -15.86 16.87 9.38
C LEU A 63 -16.51 18.23 9.14
N THR A 64 -17.15 18.41 7.99
CA THR A 64 -17.78 19.70 7.62
C THR A 64 -19.22 19.79 8.09
N GLN A 65 -19.78 20.98 8.00
CA GLN A 65 -21.20 21.24 8.30
C GLN A 65 -22.12 21.05 7.08
N GLN A 66 -21.57 20.63 5.93
CA GLN A 66 -22.30 20.42 4.69
C GLN A 66 -22.09 18.99 4.17
N PRO A 67 -23.04 18.41 3.44
CA PRO A 67 -22.82 17.15 2.75
C PRO A 67 -21.66 17.27 1.76
N ILE A 68 -20.86 16.20 1.65
CA ILE A 68 -19.81 16.07 0.64
C ILE A 68 -20.23 14.97 -0.33
N THR A 69 -20.18 15.28 -1.62
CA THR A 69 -20.60 14.37 -2.71
C THR A 69 -19.42 13.88 -3.54
N ASP A 70 -19.66 12.83 -4.32
CA ASP A 70 -18.72 12.31 -5.32
C ASP A 70 -17.35 11.92 -4.73
N ILE A 71 -17.40 11.17 -3.65
CA ILE A 71 -16.22 10.68 -2.94
C ILE A 71 -15.86 9.29 -3.45
N THR A 72 -14.60 9.11 -3.82
CA THR A 72 -14.01 7.80 -4.11
C THR A 72 -12.87 7.53 -3.13
N THR A 73 -12.87 6.35 -2.52
CA THR A 73 -11.80 5.91 -1.62
C THR A 73 -11.07 4.70 -2.21
N TYR A 74 -9.77 4.62 -1.95
CA TYR A 74 -8.95 3.47 -2.34
C TYR A 74 -7.83 3.24 -1.33
N LEU A 75 -7.27 2.04 -1.36
CA LEU A 75 -6.07 1.71 -0.60
C LEU A 75 -4.83 2.11 -1.38
N SER A 76 -3.81 2.56 -0.67
CA SER A 76 -2.44 2.69 -1.17
C SER A 76 -1.55 1.77 -0.35
N LEU A 77 -0.84 0.88 -1.02
CA LEU A 77 0.07 -0.08 -0.42
C LEU A 77 1.49 0.18 -0.93
N VAL A 78 2.44 0.23 -0.01
CA VAL A 78 3.86 0.44 -0.31
C VAL A 78 4.67 -0.71 0.26
N ASP A 79 5.54 -1.31 -0.54
CA ASP A 79 6.56 -2.26 -0.12
C ASP A 79 7.62 -1.50 0.71
N GLY A 80 7.72 -1.83 1.98
CA GLY A 80 8.62 -1.15 2.93
C GLY A 80 10.10 -1.40 2.66
N GLU A 81 10.45 -2.53 2.06
CA GLU A 81 11.82 -2.89 1.71
C GLU A 81 12.32 -2.13 0.48
N ASN A 82 11.52 -2.16 -0.59
CA ASN A 82 11.88 -1.53 -1.87
C ASN A 82 11.45 -0.07 -1.98
N LYS A 83 10.58 0.40 -1.07
CA LYS A 83 9.97 1.75 -1.07
C LYS A 83 9.22 2.06 -2.37
N LEU A 84 8.61 1.04 -2.97
CA LEU A 84 7.85 1.14 -4.20
C LEU A 84 6.36 0.92 -3.93
N PRO A 85 5.48 1.62 -4.65
CA PRO A 85 4.06 1.32 -4.60
C PRO A 85 3.81 -0.10 -5.11
N VAL A 86 2.90 -0.79 -4.43
CA VAL A 86 2.46 -2.14 -4.81
C VAL A 86 1.26 -2.01 -5.74
N ASP A 87 1.26 -2.77 -6.83
CA ASP A 87 0.09 -2.90 -7.68
C ASP A 87 -1.00 -3.69 -6.95
N LEU A 88 -2.12 -3.04 -6.69
CA LEU A 88 -3.24 -3.63 -5.97
C LEU A 88 -4.08 -4.58 -6.84
N GLU A 89 -3.86 -4.67 -8.14
CA GLU A 89 -4.61 -5.57 -9.01
C GLU A 89 -4.48 -7.03 -8.57
N ASP A 90 -3.28 -7.41 -8.12
CA ASP A 90 -3.01 -8.74 -7.60
C ASP A 90 -3.43 -8.92 -6.14
N TRP A 91 -3.57 -7.83 -5.38
CA TRP A 91 -3.80 -7.85 -3.93
C TRP A 91 -5.26 -7.66 -3.55
N SER A 92 -6.05 -6.93 -4.34
CA SER A 92 -7.45 -6.64 -4.05
C SER A 92 -8.29 -6.63 -5.33
N ALA A 93 -9.41 -7.33 -5.30
CA ALA A 93 -10.39 -7.27 -6.38
C ALA A 93 -11.08 -5.91 -6.48
N GLU A 94 -11.13 -5.18 -5.37
CA GLU A 94 -11.78 -3.88 -5.25
C GLU A 94 -10.73 -2.77 -5.23
N LYS A 95 -10.52 -2.12 -6.38
CA LYS A 95 -9.50 -1.06 -6.52
C LYS A 95 -9.93 0.23 -5.84
N GLY A 96 -11.20 0.59 -5.92
CA GLY A 96 -11.77 1.79 -5.34
C GLY A 96 -13.24 1.61 -4.96
N LEU A 97 -13.65 2.28 -3.89
CA LEU A 97 -15.03 2.32 -3.42
C LEU A 97 -15.61 3.71 -3.71
N TYR A 98 -16.62 3.77 -4.58
CA TYR A 98 -17.40 4.98 -4.76
C TYR A 98 -18.44 5.07 -3.64
N ILE A 99 -18.37 6.13 -2.85
CA ILE A 99 -19.21 6.32 -1.64
C ILE A 99 -20.44 7.16 -1.94
N GLY A 100 -20.39 8.02 -2.96
CA GLY A 100 -21.43 8.95 -3.29
C GLY A 100 -21.43 10.15 -2.34
N THR A 101 -22.40 10.23 -1.42
CA THR A 101 -22.59 11.37 -0.52
C THR A 101 -22.38 10.94 0.94
N ILE A 102 -21.72 11.80 1.73
CA ILE A 102 -21.60 11.67 3.19
C ILE A 102 -22.18 12.92 3.81
N ASP A 103 -23.23 12.79 4.61
CA ASP A 103 -23.86 13.91 5.31
C ASP A 103 -22.94 14.53 6.37
N SER A 104 -23.26 15.75 6.80
CA SER A 104 -22.50 16.44 7.84
C SER A 104 -22.35 15.60 9.10
N GLY A 105 -21.12 15.36 9.54
CA GLY A 105 -20.77 14.57 10.72
C GLY A 105 -21.00 13.06 10.58
N GLN A 106 -21.53 12.59 9.45
CA GLN A 106 -21.76 11.17 9.22
C GLN A 106 -20.46 10.38 9.15
N VAL A 107 -20.50 9.16 9.67
CA VAL A 107 -19.40 8.17 9.62
C VAL A 107 -19.87 6.96 8.81
N LEU A 108 -19.08 6.54 7.83
CA LEU A 108 -19.33 5.35 7.02
C LEU A 108 -18.19 4.34 7.17
N PRO A 109 -18.49 3.05 7.32
CA PRO A 109 -17.49 2.00 7.33
C PRO A 109 -16.96 1.74 5.92
N LEU A 110 -15.67 1.40 5.84
CA LEU A 110 -14.97 1.02 4.63
C LEU A 110 -14.37 -0.37 4.81
N ASN A 111 -14.51 -1.25 3.83
CA ASN A 111 -13.98 -2.59 3.90
C ASN A 111 -13.33 -2.99 2.57
N TRP A 112 -12.11 -3.53 2.63
CA TRP A 112 -11.42 -4.11 1.48
C TRP A 112 -10.92 -5.49 1.81
N LYS A 113 -11.15 -6.44 0.91
CA LYS A 113 -10.57 -7.78 1.01
C LYS A 113 -9.23 -7.78 0.27
N ILE A 114 -8.14 -8.03 1.00
CA ILE A 114 -6.78 -8.08 0.47
C ILE A 114 -6.29 -9.53 0.47
N HIS A 115 -5.64 -9.94 -0.61
CA HIS A 115 -4.90 -11.18 -0.76
C HIS A 115 -3.41 -10.89 -0.59
N PHE A 116 -2.75 -11.52 0.37
CA PHE A 116 -1.32 -11.35 0.57
C PHE A 116 -0.52 -12.12 -0.49
N VAL A 117 -0.07 -11.47 -1.53
CA VAL A 117 0.62 -12.11 -2.66
C VAL A 117 2.06 -12.47 -2.32
N LYS A 118 2.77 -11.59 -1.60
CA LYS A 118 4.21 -11.74 -1.31
C LYS A 118 4.50 -11.43 0.15
N ALA A 119 5.44 -12.19 0.75
CA ALA A 119 5.97 -11.88 2.07
C ALA A 119 6.82 -10.62 2.05
N GLY A 120 6.77 -9.84 3.15
CA GLY A 120 7.51 -8.59 3.28
C GLY A 120 6.91 -7.69 4.36
N ASP A 121 7.49 -6.51 4.52
CA ASP A 121 6.99 -5.44 5.36
C ASP A 121 6.31 -4.40 4.48
N TYR A 122 5.11 -3.98 4.87
CA TYR A 122 4.24 -3.13 4.06
C TYR A 122 3.70 -1.95 4.85
N SER A 123 3.42 -0.86 4.13
CA SER A 123 2.74 0.32 4.65
C SER A 123 1.44 0.53 3.90
N LEU A 124 0.35 0.70 4.62
CA LEU A 124 -1.00 0.87 4.10
C LEU A 124 -1.56 2.24 4.48
N THR A 125 -2.26 2.87 3.56
CA THR A 125 -2.96 4.15 3.75
C THR A 125 -4.29 4.10 3.00
N ILE A 126 -5.36 4.64 3.59
CA ILE A 126 -6.62 4.91 2.88
C ILE A 126 -6.53 6.31 2.29
N ILE A 127 -6.87 6.45 1.03
CA ILE A 127 -6.90 7.73 0.32
C ILE A 127 -8.34 8.00 -0.12
N ALA A 128 -8.81 9.22 0.07
CA ALA A 128 -10.08 9.72 -0.44
C ALA A 128 -9.86 10.85 -1.43
N ILE A 129 -10.54 10.77 -2.56
CA ILE A 129 -10.62 11.81 -3.58
C ILE A 129 -12.05 12.33 -3.60
N ILE A 130 -12.21 13.64 -3.53
CA ILE A 130 -13.48 14.35 -3.72
C ILE A 130 -13.43 14.97 -5.11
N ALA A 131 -14.44 14.76 -5.94
CA ALA A 131 -14.42 15.10 -7.37
C ALA A 131 -14.04 16.56 -7.69
N ASN A 132 -14.36 17.50 -6.80
CA ASN A 132 -14.09 18.93 -7.00
C ASN A 132 -13.00 19.46 -6.05
N SER A 133 -12.22 18.60 -5.41
CA SER A 133 -11.09 18.97 -4.57
C SER A 133 -9.78 18.75 -5.32
N GLU A 134 -8.87 19.71 -5.22
CA GLU A 134 -7.55 19.60 -5.85
C GLU A 134 -6.61 18.65 -5.08
N MET A 135 -6.90 18.38 -3.81
CA MET A 135 -6.02 17.58 -2.95
C MET A 135 -6.73 16.32 -2.41
N PRO A 136 -6.14 15.14 -2.59
CA PRO A 136 -6.61 13.93 -1.94
C PRO A 136 -6.35 14.01 -0.44
N GLN A 137 -7.23 13.39 0.35
CA GLN A 137 -7.05 13.26 1.79
C GLN A 137 -6.64 11.83 2.13
N ALA A 138 -5.79 11.66 3.13
CA ALA A 138 -5.21 10.37 3.47
C ALA A 138 -5.34 10.08 4.97
N SER A 139 -5.51 8.80 5.32
CA SER A 139 -5.40 8.33 6.69
C SER A 139 -3.96 8.37 7.20
N SER A 140 -3.77 8.14 8.50
CA SER A 140 -2.47 7.76 9.03
C SER A 140 -1.95 6.47 8.35
N VAL A 141 -0.63 6.34 8.28
CA VAL A 141 0.02 5.14 7.74
C VAL A 141 -0.05 4.01 8.76
N THR A 142 -0.44 2.83 8.32
CA THR A 142 -0.39 1.60 9.11
C THR A 142 0.65 0.66 8.53
N HIS A 143 1.56 0.18 9.40
CA HIS A 143 2.59 -0.80 9.02
C HIS A 143 2.15 -2.20 9.41
N PHE A 144 2.41 -3.18 8.53
CA PHE A 144 2.13 -4.58 8.82
C PHE A 144 3.13 -5.49 8.12
N LYS A 145 3.19 -6.74 8.59
CA LYS A 145 4.09 -7.75 8.06
C LYS A 145 3.33 -8.94 7.51
N VAL A 146 3.73 -9.37 6.32
CA VAL A 146 3.29 -10.63 5.71
C VAL A 146 4.40 -11.66 5.86
N ASN A 147 4.12 -12.75 6.55
CA ASN A 147 5.08 -13.84 6.74
C ASN A 147 5.22 -14.67 5.47
N PRO A 148 6.40 -15.27 5.23
CA PRO A 148 6.55 -16.19 4.11
C PRO A 148 5.70 -17.44 4.32
N LYS A 149 5.10 -17.95 3.24
CA LYS A 149 4.47 -19.26 3.26
C LYS A 149 5.55 -20.31 3.50
N ARG A 150 5.32 -21.25 4.40
CA ARG A 150 6.25 -22.37 4.62
C ARG A 150 6.44 -23.12 3.30
N ASN A 151 7.65 -23.10 2.80
CA ASN A 151 8.03 -23.98 1.70
C ASN A 151 8.05 -25.42 2.23
N LEU A 152 7.68 -26.36 1.38
CA LEU A 152 7.86 -27.78 1.69
C LEU A 152 9.35 -28.00 2.01
N ASP A 153 9.61 -28.62 3.16
CA ASP A 153 10.96 -29.01 3.53
C ASP A 153 11.50 -29.99 2.49
N PRO A 154 12.59 -29.68 1.77
CA PRO A 154 13.18 -30.59 0.82
C PRO A 154 13.49 -32.00 1.42
N GLY A 155 13.83 -32.01 2.72
CA GLY A 155 14.07 -33.26 3.45
C GLY A 155 12.84 -34.16 3.57
N GLN A 156 11.63 -33.61 3.50
CA GLN A 156 10.38 -34.37 3.52
C GLN A 156 9.90 -34.76 2.12
N VAL A 157 10.19 -33.93 1.12
CA VAL A 157 9.73 -34.13 -0.26
C VAL A 157 10.67 -35.05 -1.04
N LEU A 158 11.98 -34.89 -0.86
CA LEU A 158 13.00 -35.68 -1.60
C LEU A 158 12.87 -37.20 -1.41
N PRO A 159 12.68 -37.73 -0.19
CA PRO A 159 12.51 -39.18 0.00
C PRO A 159 11.30 -39.74 -0.75
N VAL A 160 10.19 -38.97 -0.80
CA VAL A 160 8.97 -39.42 -1.51
C VAL A 160 9.15 -39.28 -3.02
N ALA A 161 9.72 -38.19 -3.50
CA ALA A 161 9.90 -37.90 -4.90
C ALA A 161 10.90 -38.88 -5.59
N LEU A 162 11.96 -39.27 -4.87
CA LEU A 162 12.97 -40.19 -5.40
C LEU A 162 12.69 -41.65 -4.98
N GLY A 163 12.20 -41.86 -3.77
CA GLY A 163 11.96 -43.21 -3.23
C GLY A 163 10.88 -43.96 -4.01
N THR A 164 9.77 -43.32 -4.35
CA THR A 164 8.68 -43.98 -5.10
C THR A 164 9.13 -44.51 -6.48
N PRO A 165 9.81 -43.72 -7.33
CA PRO A 165 10.34 -44.23 -8.59
C PRO A 165 11.37 -45.35 -8.41
N MET A 166 12.27 -45.24 -7.40
CA MET A 166 13.28 -46.28 -7.14
C MET A 166 12.64 -47.59 -6.73
N VAL A 167 11.63 -47.60 -5.89
CA VAL A 167 10.88 -48.80 -5.49
C VAL A 167 10.20 -49.42 -6.71
N LEU A 168 9.59 -48.64 -7.58
CA LEU A 168 8.96 -49.16 -8.82
C LEU A 168 9.98 -49.79 -9.77
N ILE A 169 11.14 -49.16 -9.96
CA ILE A 169 12.24 -49.71 -10.79
C ILE A 169 12.73 -51.00 -10.18
N PHE A 170 12.91 -51.07 -8.86
CA PHE A 170 13.35 -52.31 -8.19
C PHE A 170 12.36 -53.45 -8.38
N ILE A 171 11.05 -53.20 -8.19
CA ILE A 171 10.00 -54.18 -8.41
C ILE A 171 10.03 -54.70 -9.88
N MET A 172 10.16 -53.76 -10.83
CA MET A 172 10.21 -54.10 -12.27
C MET A 172 11.43 -54.98 -12.61
N LEU A 173 12.60 -54.64 -12.05
CA LEU A 173 13.82 -55.45 -12.23
C LEU A 173 13.68 -56.85 -11.58
N MET A 174 13.09 -56.93 -10.40
CA MET A 174 12.84 -58.21 -9.71
C MET A 174 11.87 -59.09 -10.49
N LEU A 175 10.80 -58.54 -11.03
CA LEU A 175 9.85 -59.28 -11.87
C LEU A 175 10.52 -59.80 -13.16
N ASN A 176 11.34 -58.97 -13.80
CA ASN A 176 12.10 -59.36 -14.97
C ASN A 176 13.12 -60.52 -14.68
N TYR A 177 13.79 -60.39 -13.52
CA TYR A 177 14.72 -61.43 -13.08
C TYR A 177 14.01 -62.79 -12.80
N LEU A 178 12.86 -62.75 -12.11
CA LEU A 178 12.06 -63.98 -11.87
C LEU A 178 11.53 -64.58 -13.16
N ASN A 179 11.13 -63.76 -14.10
CA ASN A 179 10.68 -64.23 -15.43
C ASN A 179 11.82 -64.88 -16.22
N LEU A 180 13.04 -64.35 -16.13
CA LEU A 180 14.23 -64.93 -16.72
C LEU A 180 14.59 -66.28 -16.11
N LEU A 181 14.50 -66.40 -14.74
CA LEU A 181 14.76 -67.68 -14.05
C LEU A 181 13.72 -68.74 -14.43
N ASN A 182 12.44 -68.39 -14.57
CA ASN A 182 11.41 -69.26 -15.06
C ASN A 182 11.68 -69.76 -16.50
N HIS A 183 12.16 -68.89 -17.39
CA HIS A 183 12.52 -69.23 -18.76
C HIS A 183 13.73 -70.17 -18.85
N LEU A 184 14.63 -70.07 -17.89
CA LEU A 184 15.85 -70.98 -17.85
C LEU A 184 15.59 -72.33 -17.15
N ASN A 185 14.35 -72.64 -16.74
CA ASN A 185 13.97 -73.83 -16.00
C ASN A 185 14.81 -74.11 -14.73
N ILE A 186 15.25 -73.06 -14.06
CA ILE A 186 16.08 -73.11 -12.84
C ILE A 186 15.25 -73.13 -11.56
N LEU A 187 13.90 -72.97 -11.68
CA LEU A 187 12.95 -73.09 -10.60
C LEU A 187 12.05 -74.27 -10.72
#